data_ede56a1b106a999087faf362fb1f8e5b
#
_entry.id   ede56a1b106a999087faf362fb1f8e5b
#
_cell.length_a   1.000
_cell.length_b   1.000
_cell.length_c   1.000
_cell.angle_alpha   90.00
_cell.angle_beta   90.00
_cell.angle_gamma   90.00
#
_symmetry.space_group_name_H-M   'P 1'
#
loop_
_entity.id
_entity.type
_entity.pdbx_description
1 polymer ?
#
loop_
_entity_poly.entity_id
_entity_poly.type
_entity_poly.pdbx_seq_one_letter_code
_entity_poly.pdbx_strand_id
1 'polypeptide(L)'
;MANNIYRVPTIYSDIKKTTEPLSVRVPGSKSITNRSLLLAMLAEGKSTLRGVLFSDDSRHFLKCVQDLGFETTVDEESCIVTVEGLGGKLPCEETTLNVGSAGTAARFLTATLGVSEGVFHMDSSEQMKRRPMDPLLSSLAELGCEVRCEGEDGHFPFTLTAHGSGQDHISIDIGHSSQFLSALLIASTLSSEDFTIQVEGTHGMAYIEMTQKMMEQFGVCVERPTPDQFRIPAGQHYKALDYQIEPDVSAACYFYAMVPLLGIPVCVEHVHFESLQGDVEFLRILEKMGCTAQDTEKGVLLLPPSALSDAGTQTPAFHGITVDMSSCSDQAITLAAIAPFADSPTCITGIGHIRFQESDRIHAICTELTRMGIRCEETQDSITIYPGTPKPCTVATYDDHRMAMGFALTGLRTEGIVIDDPGCCRKTFENYFEVLDQVIAEISEV
;
A
#
# COMPACT_ATOMS: atom_id res chain seq x y z
N MET A 1 16.83 -17.51 -20.26
CA MET A 1 16.26 -16.91 -19.05
C MET A 1 15.37 -17.97 -18.44
N ALA A 2 15.67 -18.49 -17.26
CA ALA A 2 14.77 -19.41 -16.59
C ALA A 2 13.48 -18.63 -16.32
N ASN A 3 12.33 -19.16 -16.76
CA ASN A 3 11.04 -18.58 -16.41
C ASN A 3 10.94 -18.57 -14.89
N ASN A 4 10.98 -17.37 -14.30
CA ASN A 4 10.79 -17.20 -12.88
C ASN A 4 9.28 -17.35 -12.62
N ILE A 5 8.84 -18.57 -12.28
CA ILE A 5 7.45 -18.89 -11.99
C ILE A 5 7.35 -19.54 -10.62
N TYR A 6 6.23 -19.32 -9.94
CA TYR A 6 5.88 -20.01 -8.70
C TYR A 6 4.65 -20.89 -8.92
N ARG A 7 4.78 -22.19 -8.64
CA ARG A 7 3.67 -23.15 -8.69
C ARG A 7 3.04 -23.22 -7.32
N VAL A 8 1.80 -22.74 -7.22
CA VAL A 8 1.11 -22.71 -5.94
C VAL A 8 0.75 -24.15 -5.51
N PRO A 9 1.20 -24.58 -4.32
CA PRO A 9 0.76 -25.87 -3.76
C PRO A 9 -0.72 -25.86 -3.45
N THR A 10 -1.44 -26.89 -3.87
CA THR A 10 -2.86 -27.07 -3.51
C THR A 10 -2.95 -27.89 -2.25
N ILE A 11 -3.47 -27.31 -1.18
CA ILE A 11 -3.45 -27.92 0.17
C ILE A 11 -4.82 -28.16 0.78
N TYR A 12 -5.89 -27.74 0.10
CA TYR A 12 -7.24 -27.75 0.69
C TYR A 12 -7.70 -29.13 1.20
N SER A 13 -7.30 -30.23 0.52
CA SER A 13 -7.60 -31.61 0.95
C SER A 13 -6.72 -32.09 2.11
N ASP A 14 -5.57 -31.45 2.34
CA ASP A 14 -4.49 -31.95 3.20
C ASP A 14 -4.28 -31.09 4.45
N ILE A 15 -5.25 -30.21 4.76
CA ILE A 15 -5.19 -29.30 5.91
C ILE A 15 -5.28 -30.09 7.22
N LYS A 16 -4.32 -29.87 8.10
CA LYS A 16 -4.33 -30.41 9.46
C LYS A 16 -5.55 -29.90 10.23
N LYS A 17 -6.24 -30.81 10.90
CA LYS A 17 -7.31 -30.45 11.84
C LYS A 17 -6.68 -29.88 13.12
N THR A 18 -6.43 -28.58 13.14
CA THR A 18 -5.93 -27.88 14.32
C THR A 18 -6.96 -26.85 14.78
N THR A 19 -7.08 -26.71 16.11
CA THR A 19 -7.81 -25.62 16.74
C THR A 19 -6.89 -24.49 17.17
N GLU A 20 -5.57 -24.69 17.08
CA GLU A 20 -4.60 -23.66 17.39
C GLU A 20 -4.50 -22.68 16.23
N PRO A 21 -4.57 -21.38 16.50
CA PRO A 21 -4.41 -20.37 15.47
C PRO A 21 -3.02 -20.41 14.85
N LEU A 22 -2.96 -20.35 13.52
CA LEU A 22 -1.73 -20.06 12.80
C LEU A 22 -1.25 -18.65 13.18
N SER A 23 -0.03 -18.53 13.67
CA SER A 23 0.59 -17.22 14.00
C SER A 23 1.51 -16.79 12.86
N VAL A 24 1.21 -15.64 12.27
CA VAL A 24 1.97 -15.13 11.12
C VAL A 24 2.60 -13.79 11.46
N ARG A 25 3.86 -13.58 11.05
CA ARG A 25 4.53 -12.30 11.06
C ARG A 25 4.62 -11.74 9.65
N VAL A 26 4.31 -10.47 9.51
CA VAL A 26 4.45 -9.73 8.26
C VAL A 26 5.49 -8.60 8.43
N PRO A 27 6.08 -8.12 7.33
CA PRO A 27 7.05 -7.02 7.41
C PRO A 27 6.39 -5.73 7.87
N GLY A 28 7.21 -4.72 8.17
CA GLY A 28 6.73 -3.37 8.47
C GLY A 28 5.95 -2.74 7.32
N SER A 29 5.04 -1.84 7.65
CA SER A 29 4.20 -1.15 6.65
C SER A 29 5.03 -0.29 5.70
N LYS A 30 4.87 -0.54 4.39
CA LYS A 30 5.48 0.29 3.34
C LYS A 30 5.02 1.75 3.44
N SER A 31 3.72 1.93 3.59
CA SER A 31 3.11 3.27 3.63
C SER A 31 3.56 4.10 4.82
N ILE A 32 3.73 3.46 5.98
CA ILE A 32 4.25 4.11 7.19
C ILE A 32 5.77 4.30 7.08
N THR A 33 6.52 3.31 6.61
CA THR A 33 7.98 3.42 6.39
C THR A 33 8.33 4.65 5.54
N ASN A 34 7.70 4.80 4.38
CA ASN A 34 8.05 5.89 3.46
C ASN A 34 7.61 7.26 4.02
N ARG A 35 6.50 7.34 4.75
CA ARG A 35 6.11 8.57 5.45
C ARG A 35 7.07 8.90 6.59
N SER A 36 7.43 7.92 7.41
CA SER A 36 8.33 8.14 8.54
C SER A 36 9.73 8.55 8.10
N LEU A 37 10.24 8.03 6.96
CA LEU A 37 11.50 8.48 6.36
C LEU A 37 11.44 9.97 5.99
N LEU A 38 10.34 10.41 5.35
CA LEU A 38 10.17 11.83 5.01
C LEU A 38 10.03 12.70 6.26
N LEU A 39 9.19 12.29 7.22
CA LEU A 39 8.98 13.06 8.44
C LEU A 39 10.28 13.16 9.27
N ALA A 40 11.07 12.08 9.32
CA ALA A 40 12.38 12.07 9.99
C ALA A 40 13.38 13.00 9.27
N MET A 41 13.37 13.04 7.95
CA MET A 41 14.21 13.97 7.15
C MET A 41 13.87 15.43 7.45
N LEU A 42 12.57 15.74 7.60
CA LEU A 42 12.08 17.09 7.87
C LEU A 42 12.11 17.49 9.35
N ALA A 43 12.27 16.53 10.27
CA ALA A 43 12.37 16.79 11.69
C ALA A 43 13.67 17.49 12.07
N GLU A 44 13.72 18.10 13.25
CA GLU A 44 14.96 18.63 13.82
C GLU A 44 15.61 17.61 14.73
N GLY A 45 16.82 17.12 14.34
CA GLY A 45 17.60 16.16 15.08
C GLY A 45 17.42 14.71 14.66
N LYS A 46 17.90 13.78 15.50
CA LYS A 46 18.03 12.36 15.18
C LYS A 46 16.73 11.59 15.44
N SER A 47 16.12 11.04 14.41
CA SER A 47 15.03 10.06 14.52
C SER A 47 15.54 8.64 14.38
N THR A 48 14.94 7.70 15.15
CA THR A 48 15.17 6.26 15.03
C THR A 48 13.89 5.57 14.61
N LEU A 49 13.88 4.98 13.43
CA LEU A 49 12.74 4.27 12.87
C LEU A 49 12.95 2.77 13.05
N ARG A 50 12.01 2.07 13.73
CA ARG A 50 12.10 0.63 14.03
C ARG A 50 11.01 -0.12 13.26
N GLY A 51 11.32 -1.34 12.81
CA GLY A 51 10.42 -2.14 11.99
C GLY A 51 10.32 -1.63 10.55
N VAL A 52 11.36 -0.98 10.06
CA VAL A 52 11.43 -0.45 8.68
C VAL A 52 11.28 -1.57 7.68
N LEU A 53 10.43 -1.37 6.68
CA LEU A 53 10.37 -2.26 5.54
C LEU A 53 11.56 -2.00 4.61
N PHE A 54 12.31 -3.06 4.30
CA PHE A 54 13.34 -3.04 3.26
C PHE A 54 12.81 -3.74 2.01
N SER A 55 12.12 -2.99 1.16
CA SER A 55 11.62 -3.40 -0.14
C SER A 55 12.20 -2.48 -1.22
N ASP A 56 12.01 -2.81 -2.49
CA ASP A 56 12.47 -1.95 -3.58
C ASP A 56 11.99 -0.50 -3.42
N ASP A 57 10.69 -0.30 -3.09
CA ASP A 57 10.12 1.02 -2.90
C ASP A 57 10.80 1.80 -1.75
N SER A 58 11.01 1.15 -0.60
CA SER A 58 11.61 1.81 0.57
C SER A 58 13.12 2.03 0.41
N ARG A 59 13.82 1.11 -0.26
CA ARG A 59 15.24 1.27 -0.59
C ARG A 59 15.45 2.44 -1.54
N HIS A 60 14.61 2.62 -2.55
CA HIS A 60 14.67 3.79 -3.43
C HIS A 60 14.41 5.08 -2.66
N PHE A 61 13.43 5.09 -1.74
CA PHE A 61 13.18 6.28 -0.92
C PHE A 61 14.39 6.61 -0.05
N LEU A 62 14.92 5.62 0.68
CA LEU A 62 16.11 5.79 1.55
C LEU A 62 17.32 6.25 0.74
N LYS A 63 17.52 5.69 -0.45
CA LYS A 63 18.60 6.11 -1.35
C LYS A 63 18.44 7.58 -1.75
N CYS A 64 17.23 8.05 -2.07
CA CYS A 64 16.98 9.45 -2.36
C CYS A 64 17.28 10.36 -1.16
N VAL A 65 16.95 9.95 0.09
CA VAL A 65 17.30 10.68 1.30
C VAL A 65 18.81 10.81 1.45
N GLN A 66 19.56 9.73 1.14
CA GLN A 66 21.02 9.74 1.14
C GLN A 66 21.63 10.60 0.02
N ASP A 67 21.04 10.55 -1.18
CA ASP A 67 21.49 11.34 -2.33
C ASP A 67 21.23 12.85 -2.14
N LEU A 68 20.24 13.21 -1.32
CA LEU A 68 20.01 14.58 -0.83
C LEU A 68 21.07 15.01 0.20
N GLY A 69 21.89 14.07 0.72
CA GLY A 69 22.98 14.35 1.66
C GLY A 69 22.62 14.22 3.13
N PHE A 70 21.45 13.69 3.48
CA PHE A 70 21.10 13.44 4.89
C PHE A 70 21.95 12.32 5.48
N GLU A 71 22.43 12.49 6.72
CA GLU A 71 23.12 11.43 7.46
C GLU A 71 22.13 10.36 7.89
N THR A 72 22.39 9.11 7.47
CA THR A 72 21.57 7.95 7.81
C THR A 72 22.43 6.80 8.30
N THR A 73 21.91 6.01 9.24
CA THR A 73 22.48 4.71 9.59
C THR A 73 21.42 3.63 9.33
N VAL A 74 21.83 2.56 8.68
CA VAL A 74 20.92 1.49 8.25
C VAL A 74 21.37 0.18 8.86
N ASP A 75 20.48 -0.48 9.60
CA ASP A 75 20.63 -1.84 10.11
C ASP A 75 19.46 -2.67 9.55
N GLU A 76 19.70 -3.35 8.43
CA GLU A 76 18.68 -4.16 7.77
C GLU A 76 18.31 -5.41 8.58
N GLU A 77 19.26 -6.00 9.30
CA GLU A 77 19.01 -7.20 10.09
C GLU A 77 18.04 -6.93 11.24
N SER A 78 18.21 -5.78 11.92
CA SER A 78 17.30 -5.35 12.99
C SER A 78 16.09 -4.55 12.49
N CYS A 79 15.99 -4.29 11.19
CA CYS A 79 14.98 -3.42 10.58
C CYS A 79 14.96 -2.01 11.20
N ILE A 80 16.14 -1.39 11.38
CA ILE A 80 16.28 -0.06 11.99
C ILE A 80 16.96 0.89 11.01
N VAL A 81 16.40 2.10 10.89
CA VAL A 81 17.02 3.22 10.18
C VAL A 81 17.05 4.43 11.10
N THR A 82 18.21 5.10 11.20
CA THR A 82 18.27 6.43 11.81
C THR A 82 18.48 7.49 10.75
N VAL A 83 17.84 8.63 10.93
CA VAL A 83 17.95 9.79 10.05
C VAL A 83 18.24 11.03 10.89
N GLU A 84 19.29 11.77 10.55
CA GLU A 84 19.57 13.09 11.14
C GLU A 84 18.85 14.15 10.31
N GLY A 85 17.70 14.60 10.80
CA GLY A 85 16.87 15.59 10.15
C GLY A 85 17.33 17.02 10.46
N LEU A 86 17.09 17.94 9.52
CA LEU A 86 17.63 19.31 9.55
C LEU A 86 16.55 20.39 9.75
N GLY A 87 15.39 20.03 10.34
CA GLY A 87 14.31 20.98 10.63
C GLY A 87 13.73 21.63 9.37
N GLY A 88 13.56 20.86 8.31
CA GLY A 88 13.02 21.30 7.02
C GLY A 88 14.07 21.86 6.05
N LYS A 89 15.33 21.96 6.42
CA LYS A 89 16.41 22.37 5.52
C LYS A 89 16.92 21.19 4.72
N LEU A 90 17.30 21.43 3.46
CA LEU A 90 17.98 20.44 2.62
C LEU A 90 19.50 20.58 2.73
N PRO A 91 20.24 19.45 2.75
CA PRO A 91 21.71 19.48 2.79
C PRO A 91 22.36 19.98 1.49
N CYS A 92 21.63 19.93 0.36
CA CYS A 92 22.15 20.31 -0.96
C CYS A 92 21.16 21.22 -1.72
N GLU A 93 21.71 22.03 -2.61
CA GLU A 93 20.94 22.94 -3.50
C GLU A 93 20.75 22.35 -4.91
N GLU A 94 21.47 21.28 -5.27
CA GLU A 94 21.35 20.62 -6.56
C GLU A 94 21.66 19.13 -6.42
N THR A 95 20.77 18.28 -6.98
CA THR A 95 20.99 16.84 -7.03
C THR A 95 20.14 16.15 -8.08
N THR A 96 20.51 14.90 -8.42
CA THR A 96 19.73 13.99 -9.26
C THR A 96 19.21 12.85 -8.42
N LEU A 97 17.89 12.60 -8.48
CA LEU A 97 17.21 11.55 -7.74
C LEU A 97 16.55 10.56 -8.67
N ASN A 98 16.67 9.28 -8.37
CA ASN A 98 15.92 8.22 -9.06
C ASN A 98 15.00 7.52 -8.06
N VAL A 99 13.70 7.75 -8.22
CA VAL A 99 12.67 7.21 -7.32
C VAL A 99 12.26 5.78 -7.64
N GLY A 100 12.84 5.15 -8.67
CA GLY A 100 12.49 3.82 -9.11
C GLY A 100 11.01 3.71 -9.47
N SER A 101 10.35 2.64 -9.01
CA SER A 101 8.90 2.42 -9.15
C SER A 101 8.11 2.88 -7.92
N ALA A 102 8.76 3.53 -6.95
CA ALA A 102 8.18 3.90 -5.67
C ALA A 102 7.24 5.10 -5.79
N GLY A 103 5.94 4.86 -5.86
CA GLY A 103 4.93 5.92 -6.02
C GLY A 103 4.95 6.95 -4.90
N THR A 104 5.21 6.54 -3.66
CA THR A 104 5.33 7.45 -2.51
C THR A 104 6.61 8.30 -2.58
N ALA A 105 7.76 7.72 -2.91
CA ALA A 105 8.99 8.48 -3.12
C ALA A 105 8.80 9.54 -4.22
N ALA A 106 8.19 9.13 -5.35
CA ALA A 106 7.90 10.01 -6.48
C ALA A 106 7.10 11.24 -6.08
N ARG A 107 5.99 11.07 -5.32
CA ARG A 107 5.09 12.18 -4.96
C ARG A 107 5.61 12.97 -3.78
N PHE A 108 6.08 12.29 -2.74
CA PHE A 108 6.51 12.92 -1.49
C PHE A 108 7.76 13.77 -1.67
N LEU A 109 8.77 13.24 -2.34
CA LEU A 109 9.99 14.01 -2.62
C LEU A 109 9.73 15.14 -3.61
N THR A 110 8.93 14.91 -4.67
CA THR A 110 8.57 15.96 -5.61
C THR A 110 7.90 17.14 -4.92
N ALA A 111 6.90 16.90 -4.03
CA ALA A 111 6.25 17.96 -3.29
C ALA A 111 7.22 18.71 -2.37
N THR A 112 8.02 17.96 -1.59
CA THR A 112 8.97 18.54 -0.63
C THR A 112 10.03 19.39 -1.33
N LEU A 113 10.59 18.88 -2.43
CA LEU A 113 11.63 19.58 -3.19
C LEU A 113 11.06 20.79 -3.94
N GLY A 114 9.83 20.68 -4.47
CA GLY A 114 9.17 21.76 -5.18
C GLY A 114 8.81 22.98 -4.33
N VAL A 115 8.68 22.81 -3.01
CA VAL A 115 8.46 23.93 -2.05
C VAL A 115 9.73 24.33 -1.29
N SER A 116 10.86 23.67 -1.55
CA SER A 116 12.17 24.00 -1.00
C SER A 116 12.90 25.03 -1.88
N GLU A 117 14.22 25.16 -1.70
CA GLU A 117 15.08 25.98 -2.56
C GLU A 117 16.12 25.07 -3.23
N GLY A 118 16.31 25.20 -4.58
CA GLY A 118 17.31 24.42 -5.30
C GLY A 118 16.86 23.91 -6.67
N VAL A 119 17.73 23.13 -7.31
CA VAL A 119 17.51 22.49 -8.61
C VAL A 119 17.57 20.97 -8.47
N PHE A 120 16.47 20.28 -8.78
CA PHE A 120 16.34 18.86 -8.56
C PHE A 120 15.95 18.12 -9.85
N HIS A 121 16.83 17.22 -10.31
CA HIS A 121 16.57 16.38 -11.46
C HIS A 121 15.93 15.08 -11.01
N MET A 122 14.69 14.86 -11.41
CA MET A 122 13.88 13.73 -10.97
C MET A 122 13.75 12.70 -12.09
N ASP A 123 14.22 11.47 -11.87
CA ASP A 123 14.07 10.34 -12.77
C ASP A 123 13.42 9.15 -12.08
N SER A 124 12.98 8.17 -12.85
CA SER A 124 12.26 7.01 -12.35
C SER A 124 12.38 5.80 -13.26
N SER A 125 11.79 4.66 -12.85
CA SER A 125 11.65 3.49 -13.70
C SER A 125 10.66 3.71 -14.85
N GLU A 126 10.74 2.88 -15.90
CA GLU A 126 9.79 2.91 -17.02
C GLU A 126 8.32 2.67 -16.58
N GLN A 127 8.10 1.91 -15.52
CA GLN A 127 6.77 1.72 -14.94
C GLN A 127 6.25 3.04 -14.33
N MET A 128 7.09 3.77 -13.61
CA MET A 128 6.71 5.02 -12.96
C MET A 128 6.54 6.16 -13.98
N LYS A 129 7.31 6.18 -15.07
CA LYS A 129 7.16 7.16 -16.17
C LYS A 129 5.77 7.15 -16.81
N ARG A 130 5.04 6.02 -16.77
CA ARG A 130 3.68 5.91 -17.29
C ARG A 130 2.61 6.44 -16.33
N ARG A 131 2.98 6.70 -15.07
CA ARG A 131 2.04 7.15 -14.04
C ARG A 131 1.98 8.67 -14.00
N PRO A 132 0.78 9.27 -14.00
CA PRO A 132 0.65 10.72 -14.04
C PRO A 132 1.21 11.39 -12.78
N MET A 133 1.89 12.52 -13.00
CA MET A 133 2.37 13.45 -11.99
C MET A 133 1.74 14.82 -12.16
N ASP A 134 1.02 15.05 -13.26
CA ASP A 134 0.47 16.33 -13.69
C ASP A 134 -0.25 17.11 -12.59
N PRO A 135 -1.19 16.53 -11.78
CA PRO A 135 -1.86 17.31 -10.75
C PRO A 135 -0.88 17.92 -9.73
N LEU A 136 0.14 17.15 -9.33
CA LEU A 136 1.15 17.65 -8.38
C LEU A 136 2.08 18.68 -9.01
N LEU A 137 2.55 18.43 -10.22
CA LEU A 137 3.46 19.35 -10.93
C LEU A 137 2.78 20.69 -11.23
N SER A 138 1.50 20.67 -11.63
CA SER A 138 0.70 21.87 -11.83
C SER A 138 0.54 22.67 -10.54
N SER A 139 0.25 21.98 -9.45
CA SER A 139 0.16 22.59 -8.12
C SER A 139 1.48 23.24 -7.69
N LEU A 140 2.61 22.59 -7.92
CA LEU A 140 3.92 23.16 -7.59
C LEU A 140 4.26 24.38 -8.47
N ALA A 141 3.84 24.36 -9.74
CA ALA A 141 4.00 25.51 -10.62
C ALA A 141 3.18 26.72 -10.14
N GLU A 142 1.97 26.51 -9.61
CA GLU A 142 1.18 27.58 -8.97
C GLU A 142 1.88 28.14 -7.71
N LEU A 143 2.64 27.31 -6.98
CA LEU A 143 3.44 27.73 -5.83
C LEU A 143 4.73 28.47 -6.22
N GLY A 144 5.03 28.60 -7.51
CA GLY A 144 6.20 29.31 -8.02
C GLY A 144 7.42 28.43 -8.33
N CYS A 145 7.27 27.10 -8.28
CA CYS A 145 8.31 26.18 -8.75
C CYS A 145 8.32 26.13 -10.28
N GLU A 146 9.47 26.28 -10.91
CA GLU A 146 9.61 26.04 -12.33
C GLU A 146 9.74 24.55 -12.60
N VAL A 147 8.80 23.99 -13.36
CA VAL A 147 8.76 22.57 -13.72
C VAL A 147 9.08 22.39 -15.19
N ARG A 148 10.09 21.60 -15.52
CA ARG A 148 10.47 21.26 -16.88
C ARG A 148 10.47 19.76 -17.10
N CYS A 149 9.46 19.25 -17.80
CA CYS A 149 9.43 17.85 -18.24
C CYS A 149 10.41 17.64 -19.42
N GLU A 150 11.12 16.50 -19.41
CA GLU A 150 12.11 16.14 -20.44
C GLU A 150 11.53 15.18 -21.48
N GLY A 151 10.34 14.64 -21.23
CA GLY A 151 9.59 13.70 -22.08
C GLY A 151 8.15 14.16 -22.26
N GLU A 152 7.22 13.30 -21.89
CA GLU A 152 5.78 13.59 -21.88
C GLU A 152 5.44 14.57 -20.75
N ASP A 153 4.66 15.61 -21.06
CA ASP A 153 4.24 16.60 -20.07
C ASP A 153 3.48 15.91 -18.92
N GLY A 154 3.74 16.36 -17.70
CA GLY A 154 3.12 15.78 -16.50
C GLY A 154 3.67 14.41 -16.09
N HIS A 155 4.80 13.96 -16.64
CA HIS A 155 5.42 12.67 -16.37
C HIS A 155 6.93 12.79 -16.12
N PHE A 156 7.51 11.76 -15.51
CA PHE A 156 8.97 11.63 -15.40
C PHE A 156 9.63 11.43 -16.78
N PRO A 157 10.91 11.83 -16.97
CA PRO A 157 11.72 12.62 -16.05
C PRO A 157 11.42 14.11 -16.15
N PHE A 158 11.70 14.85 -15.09
CA PHE A 158 11.54 16.30 -15.04
C PHE A 158 12.55 16.97 -14.10
N THR A 159 12.77 18.27 -14.32
CA THR A 159 13.58 19.11 -13.44
C THR A 159 12.67 20.10 -12.71
N LEU A 160 12.89 20.23 -11.41
CA LEU A 160 12.29 21.24 -10.54
C LEU A 160 13.33 22.32 -10.27
N THR A 161 13.00 23.61 -10.53
CA THR A 161 13.77 24.76 -10.03
C THR A 161 12.89 25.45 -9.00
N ALA A 162 13.20 25.24 -7.73
CA ALA A 162 12.38 25.63 -6.60
C ALA A 162 12.97 26.87 -5.92
N HIS A 163 12.12 27.82 -5.53
CA HIS A 163 12.47 29.11 -4.95
C HIS A 163 11.80 29.34 -3.58
N GLY A 164 11.42 28.25 -2.88
CA GLY A 164 10.53 28.30 -1.74
C GLY A 164 9.05 28.41 -2.15
N SER A 165 8.15 28.39 -1.18
CA SER A 165 6.72 28.58 -1.44
C SER A 165 6.42 30.08 -1.62
N GLY A 166 6.01 30.47 -2.82
CA GLY A 166 5.61 31.85 -3.15
C GLY A 166 4.15 32.17 -2.79
N GLN A 167 3.36 31.19 -2.39
CA GLN A 167 1.94 31.33 -2.06
C GLN A 167 1.59 30.48 -0.83
N ASP A 168 0.49 30.83 -0.19
CA ASP A 168 -0.03 30.21 1.05
C ASP A 168 -1.27 29.34 0.83
N HIS A 169 -1.68 29.14 -0.41
CA HIS A 169 -2.83 28.33 -0.77
C HIS A 169 -2.65 27.64 -2.11
N ILE A 170 -3.36 26.51 -2.28
CA ILE A 170 -3.31 25.67 -3.48
C ILE A 170 -4.58 24.84 -3.60
N SER A 171 -4.90 24.43 -4.84
CA SER A 171 -5.93 23.41 -5.11
C SER A 171 -5.29 22.16 -5.68
N ILE A 172 -5.85 20.99 -5.33
CA ILE A 172 -5.37 19.69 -5.79
C ILE A 172 -6.51 18.72 -6.08
N ASP A 173 -6.49 18.13 -7.28
CA ASP A 173 -7.36 17.00 -7.61
C ASP A 173 -6.70 15.67 -7.19
N ILE A 174 -7.39 14.93 -6.34
CA ILE A 174 -6.95 13.60 -5.85
C ILE A 174 -7.65 12.44 -6.54
N GLY A 175 -8.43 12.67 -7.57
CA GLY A 175 -9.20 11.64 -8.28
C GLY A 175 -8.36 10.47 -8.79
N HIS A 176 -7.09 10.72 -9.13
CA HIS A 176 -6.14 9.70 -9.56
C HIS A 176 -5.25 9.14 -8.45
N SER A 177 -4.97 9.92 -7.40
CA SER A 177 -4.09 9.49 -6.31
C SER A 177 -4.19 10.39 -5.08
N SER A 178 -4.50 9.79 -3.93
CA SER A 178 -4.42 10.46 -2.62
C SER A 178 -2.98 10.81 -2.20
N GLN A 179 -1.97 10.24 -2.86
CA GLN A 179 -0.56 10.52 -2.56
C GLN A 179 -0.19 11.97 -2.86
N PHE A 180 -0.87 12.63 -3.81
CA PHE A 180 -0.66 14.05 -4.10
C PHE A 180 -0.97 14.93 -2.88
N LEU A 181 -2.16 14.74 -2.30
CA LEU A 181 -2.54 15.50 -1.09
C LEU A 181 -1.66 15.14 0.10
N SER A 182 -1.39 13.84 0.33
CA SER A 182 -0.49 13.42 1.40
C SER A 182 0.90 14.07 1.29
N ALA A 183 1.42 14.18 0.07
CA ALA A 183 2.71 14.82 -0.22
C ALA A 183 2.69 16.33 0.11
N LEU A 184 1.66 17.02 -0.35
CA LEU A 184 1.50 18.46 -0.12
C LEU A 184 1.25 18.77 1.38
N LEU A 185 0.47 17.95 2.10
CA LEU A 185 0.26 18.12 3.53
C LEU A 185 1.58 18.10 4.30
N ILE A 186 2.43 17.10 4.03
CA ILE A 186 3.74 16.99 4.71
C ILE A 186 4.65 18.16 4.31
N ALA A 187 4.72 18.50 3.04
CA ALA A 187 5.60 19.53 2.51
C ALA A 187 5.19 20.96 2.93
N SER A 188 3.89 21.19 3.14
CA SER A 188 3.36 22.52 3.49
C SER A 188 3.86 23.08 4.83
N THR A 189 4.45 22.25 5.69
CA THR A 189 5.13 22.71 6.91
C THR A 189 6.39 23.52 6.63
N LEU A 190 6.90 23.49 5.39
CA LEU A 190 8.04 24.30 4.96
C LEU A 190 7.64 25.73 4.61
N SER A 191 6.34 26.04 4.52
CA SER A 191 5.85 27.41 4.36
C SER A 191 6.08 28.23 5.63
N SER A 192 6.46 29.51 5.46
CA SER A 192 6.57 30.48 6.56
C SER A 192 5.22 31.02 7.03
N GLU A 193 4.17 30.88 6.24
CA GLU A 193 2.82 31.35 6.50
C GLU A 193 1.86 30.18 6.70
N ASP A 194 0.66 30.46 7.21
CA ASP A 194 -0.43 29.47 7.26
C ASP A 194 -0.70 28.96 5.86
N PHE A 195 -0.72 27.64 5.68
CA PHE A 195 -0.89 27.05 4.35
C PHE A 195 -2.25 26.35 4.23
N THR A 196 -2.98 26.65 3.16
CA THR A 196 -4.31 26.09 2.91
C THR A 196 -4.33 25.26 1.64
N ILE A 197 -4.86 24.03 1.71
CA ILE A 197 -5.04 23.15 0.56
C ILE A 197 -6.52 22.92 0.35
N GLN A 198 -7.03 23.34 -0.81
CA GLN A 198 -8.37 23.00 -1.29
C GLN A 198 -8.31 21.71 -2.10
N VAL A 199 -9.20 20.76 -1.81
CA VAL A 199 -9.15 19.42 -2.39
C VAL A 199 -10.36 19.18 -3.27
N GLU A 200 -10.13 18.67 -4.46
CA GLU A 200 -11.15 18.12 -5.34
C GLU A 200 -11.08 16.59 -5.33
N GLY A 201 -12.23 15.93 -5.18
CA GLY A 201 -12.32 14.48 -5.06
C GLY A 201 -12.32 13.98 -3.60
N THR A 202 -12.64 12.71 -3.43
CA THR A 202 -12.78 12.07 -2.10
C THR A 202 -12.01 10.75 -2.00
N HIS A 203 -11.13 10.49 -2.96
CA HIS A 203 -10.42 9.23 -3.08
C HIS A 203 -9.32 9.06 -2.03
N GLY A 204 -9.21 7.84 -1.48
CA GLY A 204 -8.08 7.43 -0.64
C GLY A 204 -7.97 8.18 0.70
N MET A 205 -9.10 8.62 1.27
CA MET A 205 -9.14 9.38 2.53
C MET A 205 -8.46 8.66 3.69
N ALA A 206 -8.49 7.32 3.74
CA ALA A 206 -7.77 6.56 4.77
C ALA A 206 -6.25 6.80 4.77
N TYR A 207 -5.64 6.93 3.60
CA TYR A 207 -4.21 7.27 3.49
C TYR A 207 -3.91 8.73 3.87
N ILE A 208 -4.87 9.63 3.65
CA ILE A 208 -4.77 11.04 4.06
C ILE A 208 -4.88 11.13 5.58
N GLU A 209 -5.82 10.41 6.19
CA GLU A 209 -5.97 10.33 7.65
C GLU A 209 -4.73 9.70 8.31
N MET A 210 -4.16 8.64 7.73
CA MET A 210 -2.88 8.07 8.15
C MET A 210 -1.78 9.16 8.15
N THR A 211 -1.70 9.94 7.07
CA THR A 211 -0.72 11.03 6.95
C THR A 211 -0.90 12.07 8.04
N GLN A 212 -2.14 12.53 8.27
CA GLN A 212 -2.44 13.52 9.31
C GLN A 212 -2.07 13.01 10.71
N LYS A 213 -2.44 11.75 11.04
CA LYS A 213 -2.09 11.14 12.32
C LYS A 213 -0.57 11.00 12.51
N MET A 214 0.16 10.62 11.47
CA MET A 214 1.61 10.55 11.53
C MET A 214 2.24 11.95 11.67
N MET A 215 1.73 12.98 10.98
CA MET A 215 2.17 14.36 11.17
C MET A 215 1.94 14.81 12.62
N GLU A 216 0.78 14.48 13.21
CA GLU A 216 0.46 14.77 14.62
C GLU A 216 1.43 14.07 15.57
N GLN A 217 1.75 12.79 15.35
CA GLN A 217 2.73 12.04 16.13
C GLN A 217 4.12 12.69 16.08
N PHE A 218 4.50 13.25 14.94
CA PHE A 218 5.73 14.02 14.76
C PHE A 218 5.61 15.51 15.18
N GLY A 219 4.49 15.90 15.78
CA GLY A 219 4.29 17.21 16.43
C GLY A 219 3.69 18.30 15.54
N VAL A 220 3.12 17.96 14.40
CA VAL A 220 2.46 18.90 13.48
C VAL A 220 0.96 18.61 13.41
N CYS A 221 0.15 19.63 13.69
CA CYS A 221 -1.31 19.53 13.61
C CYS A 221 -1.82 20.07 12.28
N VAL A 222 -2.74 19.33 11.66
CA VAL A 222 -3.45 19.74 10.45
C VAL A 222 -4.90 20.02 10.83
N GLU A 223 -5.36 21.24 10.58
CA GLU A 223 -6.76 21.63 10.76
C GLU A 223 -7.58 21.24 9.53
N ARG A 224 -8.86 20.95 9.74
CA ARG A 224 -9.79 20.64 8.65
C ARG A 224 -11.04 21.54 8.76
N PRO A 225 -10.96 22.80 8.28
CA PRO A 225 -12.05 23.76 8.39
C PRO A 225 -13.33 23.31 7.71
N THR A 226 -13.21 22.64 6.55
CA THR A 226 -14.32 22.01 5.81
C THR A 226 -13.92 20.59 5.37
N PRO A 227 -14.85 19.74 4.92
CA PRO A 227 -14.52 18.38 4.47
C PRO A 227 -13.50 18.31 3.31
N ASP A 228 -13.41 19.37 2.52
CA ASP A 228 -12.58 19.51 1.32
C ASP A 228 -11.43 20.51 1.49
N GLN A 229 -11.18 21.02 2.71
CA GLN A 229 -10.11 21.96 2.98
C GLN A 229 -9.23 21.54 4.16
N PHE A 230 -7.93 21.61 3.95
CA PHE A 230 -6.91 21.38 4.98
C PHE A 230 -6.10 22.64 5.20
N ARG A 231 -5.79 22.95 6.47
CA ARG A 231 -4.97 24.09 6.86
C ARG A 231 -3.84 23.65 7.77
N ILE A 232 -2.65 24.05 7.44
CA ILE A 232 -1.44 23.84 8.24
C ILE A 232 -1.05 25.20 8.83
N PRO A 233 -1.26 25.44 10.14
CA PRO A 233 -0.83 26.68 10.78
C PRO A 233 0.69 26.87 10.70
N ALA A 234 1.13 28.11 10.47
CA ALA A 234 2.53 28.48 10.41
C ALA A 234 3.32 28.18 11.70
N GLY A 235 4.63 28.10 11.58
CA GLY A 235 5.55 27.96 12.72
C GLY A 235 5.54 26.58 13.39
N GLN A 236 4.93 25.57 12.79
CA GLN A 236 5.03 24.19 13.22
C GLN A 236 6.26 23.51 12.59
N HIS A 237 6.91 22.63 13.35
CA HIS A 237 8.08 21.87 12.91
C HIS A 237 7.97 20.43 13.38
N TYR A 238 8.38 19.50 12.53
CA TYR A 238 8.48 18.10 12.91
C TYR A 238 9.56 17.88 13.97
N LYS A 239 9.30 16.98 14.90
CA LYS A 239 10.22 16.62 16.01
C LYS A 239 10.79 15.24 15.74
N ALA A 240 12.08 15.10 16.01
CA ALA A 240 12.75 13.79 15.97
C ALA A 240 12.16 12.83 17.01
N LEU A 241 11.96 11.57 16.63
CA LEU A 241 11.33 10.53 17.44
C LEU A 241 12.10 9.20 17.37
N ASP A 242 11.93 8.39 18.43
CA ASP A 242 12.05 6.92 18.32
C ASP A 242 10.66 6.40 17.93
N TYR A 243 10.51 5.94 16.67
CA TYR A 243 9.22 5.65 16.07
C TYR A 243 9.12 4.18 15.69
N GLN A 244 8.08 3.50 16.20
CA GLN A 244 7.78 2.11 15.84
C GLN A 244 6.84 2.07 14.65
N ILE A 245 7.29 1.48 13.56
CA ILE A 245 6.50 1.23 12.36
C ILE A 245 5.63 0.01 12.61
N GLU A 246 4.33 0.13 12.34
CA GLU A 246 3.37 -0.97 12.45
C GLU A 246 3.64 -2.07 11.41
N PRO A 247 3.24 -3.33 11.67
CA PRO A 247 3.19 -4.36 10.64
C PRO A 247 2.34 -3.92 9.44
N ASP A 248 2.68 -4.39 8.25
CA ASP A 248 1.94 -4.07 7.03
C ASP A 248 0.59 -4.80 7.00
N VAL A 249 -0.50 -4.08 7.24
CA VAL A 249 -1.86 -4.64 7.23
C VAL A 249 -2.24 -5.11 5.82
N SER A 250 -1.75 -4.46 4.76
CA SER A 250 -1.95 -4.94 3.39
C SER A 250 -1.37 -6.35 3.21
N ALA A 251 -0.15 -6.58 3.74
CA ALA A 251 0.48 -7.90 3.73
C ALA A 251 -0.27 -8.92 4.61
N ALA A 252 -0.78 -8.48 5.75
CA ALA A 252 -1.59 -9.31 6.66
C ALA A 252 -2.88 -9.81 6.00
N CYS A 253 -3.51 -9.01 5.14
CA CYS A 253 -4.77 -9.35 4.48
C CYS A 253 -4.69 -10.63 3.64
N TYR A 254 -3.54 -10.96 3.06
CA TYR A 254 -3.38 -12.22 2.32
C TYR A 254 -3.52 -13.43 3.24
N PHE A 255 -2.97 -13.37 4.43
CA PHE A 255 -3.08 -14.46 5.42
C PHE A 255 -4.46 -14.48 6.07
N TYR A 256 -5.08 -13.35 6.35
CA TYR A 256 -6.46 -13.29 6.81
C TYR A 256 -7.45 -13.87 5.78
N ALA A 257 -7.22 -13.65 4.50
CA ALA A 257 -8.06 -14.23 3.44
C ALA A 257 -7.98 -15.76 3.37
N MET A 258 -6.93 -16.39 3.93
CA MET A 258 -6.85 -17.84 4.06
C MET A 258 -7.92 -18.39 5.03
N VAL A 259 -8.40 -17.59 5.98
CA VAL A 259 -9.37 -18.03 7.01
C VAL A 259 -10.68 -18.53 6.38
N PRO A 260 -11.44 -17.73 5.61
CA PRO A 260 -12.63 -18.21 4.93
C PRO A 260 -12.31 -19.22 3.83
N LEU A 261 -11.14 -19.11 3.20
CA LEU A 261 -10.74 -19.96 2.09
C LEU A 261 -10.42 -21.39 2.53
N LEU A 262 -9.71 -21.55 3.64
CA LEU A 262 -9.19 -22.84 4.11
C LEU A 262 -9.87 -23.37 5.39
N GLY A 263 -10.64 -22.54 6.09
CA GLY A 263 -11.30 -22.92 7.34
C GLY A 263 -10.36 -23.01 8.54
N ILE A 264 -9.26 -22.28 8.53
CA ILE A 264 -8.26 -22.27 9.62
C ILE A 264 -8.27 -20.93 10.35
N PRO A 265 -8.08 -20.90 11.69
CA PRO A 265 -7.91 -19.66 12.42
C PRO A 265 -6.52 -19.06 12.16
N VAL A 266 -6.44 -17.74 11.96
CA VAL A 266 -5.17 -17.02 11.73
C VAL A 266 -5.07 -15.82 12.66
N CYS A 267 -3.92 -15.66 13.29
CA CYS A 267 -3.52 -14.47 14.04
C CYS A 267 -2.30 -13.84 13.36
N VAL A 268 -2.41 -12.59 12.91
CA VAL A 268 -1.23 -11.85 12.45
C VAL A 268 -0.70 -11.02 13.60
N GLU A 269 0.57 -11.25 13.95
CA GLU A 269 1.19 -10.65 15.13
C GLU A 269 1.29 -9.13 15.02
N HIS A 270 0.92 -8.45 16.10
CA HIS A 270 0.96 -6.98 16.24
C HIS A 270 0.07 -6.18 15.28
N VAL A 271 -0.83 -6.82 14.54
CA VAL A 271 -1.89 -6.15 13.79
C VAL A 271 -3.07 -5.95 14.73
N HIS A 272 -3.55 -4.72 14.91
CA HIS A 272 -4.66 -4.36 15.78
C HIS A 272 -5.68 -3.49 15.04
N PHE A 273 -6.93 -3.43 15.54
CA PHE A 273 -7.97 -2.59 14.93
C PHE A 273 -7.66 -1.09 15.02
N GLU A 274 -6.81 -0.67 15.95
CA GLU A 274 -6.36 0.71 16.11
C GLU A 274 -5.27 1.12 15.10
N SER A 275 -4.87 0.21 14.19
CA SER A 275 -3.87 0.51 13.16
C SER A 275 -4.20 1.79 12.40
N LEU A 276 -3.16 2.57 12.08
CA LEU A 276 -3.26 3.74 11.21
C LEU A 276 -3.65 3.37 9.77
N GLN A 277 -3.52 2.11 9.40
CA GLN A 277 -3.70 1.62 8.03
C GLN A 277 -5.17 1.28 7.76
N GLY A 278 -5.77 1.94 6.76
CA GLY A 278 -7.18 1.72 6.39
C GLY A 278 -7.48 0.28 5.95
N ASP A 279 -6.48 -0.47 5.54
CA ASP A 279 -6.61 -1.88 5.14
C ASP A 279 -7.13 -2.80 6.28
N VAL A 280 -7.09 -2.35 7.53
CA VAL A 280 -7.70 -3.05 8.67
C VAL A 280 -9.21 -3.26 8.47
N GLU A 281 -9.86 -2.41 7.67
CA GLU A 281 -11.29 -2.56 7.31
C GLU A 281 -11.55 -3.87 6.54
N PHE A 282 -10.53 -4.45 5.90
CA PHE A 282 -10.66 -5.76 5.26
C PHE A 282 -11.09 -6.87 6.24
N LEU A 283 -10.70 -6.79 7.49
CA LEU A 283 -11.17 -7.72 8.54
C LEU A 283 -12.70 -7.60 8.74
N ARG A 284 -13.24 -6.38 8.69
CA ARG A 284 -14.69 -6.14 8.79
C ARG A 284 -15.43 -6.67 7.56
N ILE A 285 -14.78 -6.66 6.40
CA ILE A 285 -15.30 -7.27 5.18
C ILE A 285 -15.39 -8.79 5.36
N LEU A 286 -14.33 -9.42 5.87
CA LEU A 286 -14.33 -10.87 6.14
C LEU A 286 -15.35 -11.25 7.23
N GLU A 287 -15.63 -10.40 8.23
CA GLU A 287 -16.72 -10.60 9.18
C GLU A 287 -18.09 -10.62 8.49
N LYS A 288 -18.33 -9.70 7.55
CA LYS A 288 -19.58 -9.70 6.74
C LYS A 288 -19.71 -10.95 5.89
N MET A 289 -18.61 -11.62 5.55
CA MET A 289 -18.58 -12.89 4.82
C MET A 289 -18.74 -14.11 5.73
N GLY A 290 -18.85 -13.92 7.04
CA GLY A 290 -19.14 -14.95 8.03
C GLY A 290 -18.01 -15.28 9.00
N CYS A 291 -16.83 -14.67 8.88
CA CYS A 291 -15.74 -14.81 9.83
C CYS A 291 -16.03 -14.08 11.15
N THR A 292 -15.21 -14.34 12.19
CA THR A 292 -15.26 -13.61 13.46
C THR A 292 -13.88 -13.10 13.81
N ALA A 293 -13.72 -11.77 13.98
CA ALA A 293 -12.46 -11.16 14.35
C ALA A 293 -12.42 -10.81 15.85
N GLN A 294 -11.30 -11.06 16.50
CA GLN A 294 -11.05 -10.77 17.91
C GLN A 294 -9.68 -10.10 18.05
N ASP A 295 -9.65 -8.91 18.63
CA ASP A 295 -8.38 -8.27 18.96
C ASP A 295 -7.82 -8.89 20.26
N THR A 296 -6.59 -9.37 20.18
CA THR A 296 -5.89 -10.04 21.29
C THR A 296 -4.57 -9.30 21.57
N GLU A 297 -3.93 -9.61 22.69
CA GLU A 297 -2.61 -9.04 23.01
C GLU A 297 -1.54 -9.35 21.95
N LYS A 298 -1.69 -10.45 21.19
CA LYS A 298 -0.75 -10.81 20.12
C LYS A 298 -1.03 -10.13 18.79
N GLY A 299 -2.28 -9.73 18.57
CA GLY A 299 -2.80 -9.20 17.32
C GLY A 299 -4.21 -9.69 17.07
N VAL A 300 -4.81 -9.27 15.96
CA VAL A 300 -6.16 -9.70 15.58
C VAL A 300 -6.15 -11.16 15.17
N LEU A 301 -6.94 -11.95 15.88
CA LEU A 301 -7.27 -13.32 15.56
C LEU A 301 -8.55 -13.36 14.72
N LEU A 302 -8.48 -13.90 13.52
CA LEU A 302 -9.64 -14.16 12.67
C LEU A 302 -10.00 -15.65 12.70
N LEU A 303 -11.26 -15.93 13.02
CA LEU A 303 -11.84 -17.27 13.09
C LEU A 303 -12.71 -17.56 11.87
N PRO A 304 -12.70 -18.78 11.33
CA PRO A 304 -13.52 -19.15 10.18
C PRO A 304 -15.02 -19.14 10.51
N PRO A 305 -15.89 -19.09 9.50
CA PRO A 305 -17.33 -19.22 9.69
C PRO A 305 -17.69 -20.50 10.46
N SER A 306 -18.61 -20.40 11.43
CA SER A 306 -18.98 -21.52 12.32
C SER A 306 -19.61 -22.73 11.61
N ALA A 307 -20.17 -22.56 10.42
CA ALA A 307 -20.70 -23.64 9.58
C ALA A 307 -19.63 -24.66 9.14
N LEU A 308 -18.34 -24.33 9.31
CA LEU A 308 -17.22 -25.21 8.98
C LEU A 308 -16.85 -26.18 10.12
N SER A 309 -17.25 -25.89 11.37
CA SER A 309 -16.88 -26.69 12.53
C SER A 309 -17.70 -27.98 12.69
N ASP A 310 -18.93 -28.06 12.12
CA ASP A 310 -19.90 -29.13 12.44
C ASP A 310 -20.20 -30.10 11.30
N ALA A 311 -19.81 -29.83 10.08
CA ALA A 311 -20.12 -30.73 8.99
C ALA A 311 -18.84 -31.31 8.39
N GLY A 312 -18.71 -32.62 8.36
CA GLY A 312 -17.74 -33.31 7.52
C GLY A 312 -17.95 -33.09 6.01
N THR A 313 -18.44 -31.91 5.62
CA THR A 313 -18.63 -31.44 4.27
C THR A 313 -17.48 -30.50 3.90
N GLN A 314 -16.75 -30.84 2.86
CA GLN A 314 -15.50 -30.25 2.37
C GLN A 314 -15.63 -28.84 1.77
N THR A 315 -16.66 -28.07 2.02
CA THR A 315 -16.85 -26.73 1.44
C THR A 315 -17.04 -25.68 2.53
N PRO A 316 -16.08 -24.74 2.71
CA PRO A 316 -16.31 -23.56 3.52
C PRO A 316 -17.49 -22.78 2.91
N ALA A 317 -18.54 -22.56 3.70
CA ALA A 317 -19.65 -21.72 3.29
C ALA A 317 -19.40 -20.31 3.84
N PHE A 318 -18.66 -19.48 3.12
CA PHE A 318 -18.66 -18.06 3.34
C PHE A 318 -19.49 -17.36 2.26
N HIS A 319 -20.06 -16.22 2.63
CA HIS A 319 -21.02 -15.53 1.79
C HIS A 319 -20.33 -14.54 0.86
N GLY A 320 -20.80 -14.48 -0.40
CA GLY A 320 -20.51 -13.33 -1.28
C GLY A 320 -21.23 -12.09 -0.76
N ILE A 321 -20.66 -10.92 -1.02
CA ILE A 321 -21.17 -9.64 -0.50
C ILE A 321 -21.12 -8.54 -1.57
N THR A 322 -21.91 -7.50 -1.37
CA THR A 322 -21.72 -6.22 -2.06
C THR A 322 -21.05 -5.25 -1.08
N VAL A 323 -19.90 -4.71 -1.45
CA VAL A 323 -19.09 -3.88 -0.55
C VAL A 323 -18.40 -2.75 -1.29
N ASP A 324 -18.42 -1.56 -0.69
CA ASP A 324 -17.57 -0.45 -1.07
C ASP A 324 -16.18 -0.65 -0.43
N MET A 325 -15.14 -0.66 -1.25
CA MET A 325 -13.75 -0.83 -0.81
C MET A 325 -12.90 0.43 -1.03
N SER A 326 -13.51 1.59 -1.14
CA SER A 326 -12.78 2.86 -1.31
C SER A 326 -11.77 3.16 -0.19
N SER A 327 -12.03 2.67 1.03
CA SER A 327 -11.13 2.83 2.20
C SER A 327 -9.97 1.83 2.22
N CYS A 328 -10.10 0.66 1.57
CA CYS A 328 -9.10 -0.42 1.52
C CYS A 328 -8.98 -1.03 0.12
N SER A 329 -9.01 -0.20 -0.89
CA SER A 329 -9.10 -0.57 -2.31
C SER A 329 -7.95 -1.46 -2.80
N ASP A 330 -6.80 -1.36 -2.16
CA ASP A 330 -5.65 -2.23 -2.39
C ASP A 330 -5.97 -3.71 -2.14
N GLN A 331 -6.96 -4.01 -1.29
CA GLN A 331 -7.41 -5.37 -0.98
C GLN A 331 -8.50 -5.91 -1.94
N ALA A 332 -8.91 -5.13 -2.93
CA ALA A 332 -9.87 -5.59 -3.94
C ALA A 332 -9.38 -6.85 -4.68
N ILE A 333 -8.08 -6.94 -4.97
CA ILE A 333 -7.47 -8.12 -5.59
C ILE A 333 -7.54 -9.32 -4.65
N THR A 334 -7.23 -9.13 -3.36
CA THR A 334 -7.27 -10.18 -2.33
C THR A 334 -8.68 -10.75 -2.19
N LEU A 335 -9.69 -9.87 -2.11
CA LEU A 335 -11.10 -10.27 -2.04
C LEU A 335 -11.54 -10.98 -3.33
N ALA A 336 -11.16 -10.46 -4.49
CA ALA A 336 -11.49 -11.02 -5.79
C ALA A 336 -10.91 -12.44 -5.98
N ALA A 337 -9.70 -12.70 -5.47
CA ALA A 337 -9.04 -14.00 -5.58
C ALA A 337 -9.75 -15.13 -4.79
N ILE A 338 -10.45 -14.79 -3.70
CA ILE A 338 -11.22 -15.75 -2.91
C ILE A 338 -12.71 -15.77 -3.27
N ALA A 339 -13.24 -14.74 -3.93
CA ALA A 339 -14.64 -14.60 -4.28
C ALA A 339 -15.25 -15.77 -5.07
N PRO A 340 -14.52 -16.47 -5.98
CA PRO A 340 -15.06 -17.64 -6.69
C PRO A 340 -15.54 -18.77 -5.77
N PHE A 341 -15.02 -18.85 -4.56
CA PHE A 341 -15.32 -19.92 -3.59
C PHE A 341 -16.46 -19.55 -2.62
N ALA A 342 -17.02 -18.35 -2.73
CA ALA A 342 -18.19 -17.94 -1.94
C ALA A 342 -19.47 -18.67 -2.43
N ASP A 343 -20.54 -18.65 -1.61
CA ASP A 343 -21.83 -19.25 -1.96
C ASP A 343 -22.72 -18.37 -2.87
N SER A 344 -22.36 -17.10 -3.02
CA SER A 344 -23.13 -16.09 -3.74
C SER A 344 -22.18 -15.06 -4.41
N PRO A 345 -22.66 -14.25 -5.37
CA PRO A 345 -21.82 -13.27 -6.05
C PRO A 345 -21.21 -12.23 -5.10
N THR A 346 -19.97 -11.85 -5.36
CA THR A 346 -19.27 -10.75 -4.68
C THR A 346 -19.16 -9.56 -5.61
N CYS A 347 -19.69 -8.41 -5.19
CA CYS A 347 -19.62 -7.14 -5.92
C CYS A 347 -18.76 -6.14 -5.13
N ILE A 348 -17.65 -5.71 -5.73
CA ILE A 348 -16.70 -4.75 -5.15
C ILE A 348 -16.88 -3.43 -5.89
N THR A 349 -17.15 -2.35 -5.15
CA THR A 349 -17.40 -1.00 -5.67
C THR A 349 -16.44 0.03 -5.07
N GLY A 350 -16.42 1.26 -5.60
CA GLY A 350 -15.58 2.34 -5.09
C GLY A 350 -14.08 2.16 -5.43
N ILE A 351 -13.77 1.40 -6.48
CA ILE A 351 -12.39 1.00 -6.80
C ILE A 351 -11.88 1.54 -8.16
N GLY A 352 -12.58 2.47 -8.81
CA GLY A 352 -12.22 2.97 -10.16
C GLY A 352 -10.79 3.48 -10.29
N HIS A 353 -10.26 4.09 -9.24
CA HIS A 353 -8.90 4.62 -9.19
C HIS A 353 -7.79 3.55 -9.24
N ILE A 354 -8.08 2.27 -8.88
CA ILE A 354 -7.04 1.22 -8.95
C ILE A 354 -6.68 0.87 -10.40
N ARG A 355 -7.39 1.40 -11.40
CA ARG A 355 -7.02 1.29 -12.80
C ARG A 355 -5.75 2.08 -13.17
N PHE A 356 -5.40 3.07 -12.35
CA PHE A 356 -4.26 3.98 -12.57
C PHE A 356 -3.06 3.70 -11.65
N GLN A 357 -3.03 2.54 -11.00
CA GLN A 357 -1.95 2.14 -10.10
C GLN A 357 -0.83 1.41 -10.84
N GLU A 358 -0.32 0.30 -10.31
CA GLU A 358 0.74 -0.49 -10.92
C GLU A 358 0.29 -1.10 -12.25
N SER A 359 -0.98 -1.48 -12.33
CA SER A 359 -1.68 -2.00 -13.50
C SER A 359 -3.11 -1.46 -13.53
N ASP A 360 -3.86 -1.66 -14.62
CA ASP A 360 -5.33 -1.57 -14.59
C ASP A 360 -5.84 -2.80 -13.82
N ARG A 361 -5.89 -2.69 -12.49
CA ARG A 361 -6.19 -3.79 -11.58
C ARG A 361 -7.57 -4.39 -11.80
N ILE A 362 -8.59 -3.57 -12.09
CA ILE A 362 -9.94 -4.09 -12.35
C ILE A 362 -9.92 -4.97 -13.59
N HIS A 363 -9.31 -4.49 -14.67
CA HIS A 363 -9.19 -5.24 -15.90
C HIS A 363 -8.32 -6.51 -15.75
N ALA A 364 -7.22 -6.41 -15.03
CA ALA A 364 -6.34 -7.55 -14.73
C ALA A 364 -7.06 -8.65 -13.95
N ILE A 365 -7.80 -8.29 -12.88
CA ILE A 365 -8.61 -9.22 -12.09
C ILE A 365 -9.63 -9.92 -13.00
N CYS A 366 -10.41 -9.16 -13.77
CA CYS A 366 -11.45 -9.70 -14.64
C CYS A 366 -10.85 -10.65 -15.70
N THR A 367 -9.71 -10.26 -16.28
CA THR A 367 -8.99 -11.08 -17.27
C THR A 367 -8.54 -12.40 -16.69
N GLU A 368 -7.85 -12.40 -15.55
CA GLU A 368 -7.30 -13.63 -14.97
C GLU A 368 -8.40 -14.56 -14.45
N LEU A 369 -9.44 -14.02 -13.80
CA LEU A 369 -10.62 -14.82 -13.40
C LEU A 369 -11.34 -15.44 -14.61
N THR A 370 -11.50 -14.70 -15.69
CA THR A 370 -12.11 -15.20 -16.93
C THR A 370 -11.25 -16.33 -17.54
N ARG A 371 -9.93 -16.20 -17.53
CA ARG A 371 -9.00 -17.27 -17.98
C ARG A 371 -9.13 -18.54 -17.13
N MET A 372 -9.43 -18.39 -15.84
CA MET A 372 -9.73 -19.52 -14.95
C MET A 372 -11.16 -20.07 -15.15
N GLY A 373 -11.95 -19.51 -16.04
CA GLY A 373 -13.33 -19.94 -16.32
C GLY A 373 -14.35 -19.40 -15.33
N ILE A 374 -14.01 -18.39 -14.54
CA ILE A 374 -14.92 -17.72 -13.61
C ILE A 374 -15.62 -16.56 -14.33
N ARG A 375 -16.96 -16.50 -14.18
CA ARG A 375 -17.74 -15.37 -14.69
C ARG A 375 -17.43 -14.12 -13.86
N CYS A 376 -17.06 -13.05 -14.56
CA CYS A 376 -16.68 -11.77 -13.99
C CYS A 376 -17.23 -10.64 -14.86
N GLU A 377 -17.76 -9.58 -14.26
CA GLU A 377 -18.30 -8.42 -14.95
C GLU A 377 -17.67 -7.16 -14.35
N GLU A 378 -17.03 -6.35 -15.18
CA GLU A 378 -16.39 -5.10 -14.73
C GLU A 378 -17.16 -3.88 -15.24
N THR A 379 -17.12 -2.80 -14.46
CA THR A 379 -17.50 -1.45 -14.86
C THR A 379 -16.31 -0.50 -14.68
N GLN A 380 -16.51 0.79 -14.90
CA GLN A 380 -15.45 1.77 -14.65
C GLN A 380 -14.97 1.76 -13.19
N ASP A 381 -15.85 1.49 -12.22
CA ASP A 381 -15.62 1.66 -10.79
C ASP A 381 -15.90 0.41 -9.94
N SER A 382 -16.25 -0.71 -10.57
CA SER A 382 -16.65 -1.91 -9.85
C SER A 382 -16.33 -3.19 -10.59
N ILE A 383 -16.38 -4.31 -9.85
CA ILE A 383 -16.28 -5.65 -10.38
C ILE A 383 -17.25 -6.58 -9.67
N THR A 384 -17.97 -7.41 -10.42
CA THR A 384 -18.83 -8.48 -9.89
C THR A 384 -18.27 -9.83 -10.27
N ILE A 385 -18.03 -10.68 -9.29
CA ILE A 385 -17.44 -12.02 -9.43
C ILE A 385 -18.49 -13.04 -9.01
N TYR A 386 -18.75 -14.02 -9.87
CA TYR A 386 -19.73 -15.07 -9.61
C TYR A 386 -19.05 -16.33 -9.08
N PRO A 387 -19.71 -17.07 -8.15
CA PRO A 387 -19.22 -18.34 -7.69
C PRO A 387 -18.90 -19.32 -8.81
N GLY A 388 -17.85 -20.12 -8.64
CA GLY A 388 -17.46 -21.11 -9.61
C GLY A 388 -16.23 -21.91 -9.17
N THR A 389 -15.86 -22.88 -9.96
CA THR A 389 -14.64 -23.67 -9.73
C THR A 389 -13.56 -23.19 -10.68
N PRO A 390 -12.52 -22.47 -10.18
CA PRO A 390 -11.43 -22.04 -11.02
C PRO A 390 -10.70 -23.22 -11.67
N LYS A 391 -10.21 -23.03 -12.89
CA LYS A 391 -9.45 -24.03 -13.65
C LYS A 391 -7.95 -23.70 -13.58
N PRO A 392 -7.06 -24.71 -13.81
CA PRO A 392 -5.64 -24.50 -13.92
C PRO A 392 -5.29 -23.34 -14.87
N CYS A 393 -4.43 -22.43 -14.42
CA CYS A 393 -4.08 -21.23 -15.18
C CYS A 393 -2.69 -20.70 -14.75
N THR A 394 -1.92 -20.19 -15.71
CA THR A 394 -0.77 -19.35 -15.39
C THR A 394 -1.25 -17.91 -15.30
N VAL A 395 -1.22 -17.36 -14.11
CA VAL A 395 -1.67 -15.99 -13.80
C VAL A 395 -0.59 -15.01 -14.22
N ALA A 396 -0.93 -14.07 -15.09
CA ALA A 396 -0.07 -12.94 -15.41
C ALA A 396 -0.10 -11.93 -14.26
N THR A 397 1.06 -11.49 -13.81
CA THR A 397 1.16 -10.56 -12.67
C THR A 397 1.10 -9.09 -13.09
N TYR A 398 1.32 -8.77 -14.36
CA TYR A 398 1.31 -7.39 -14.87
C TYR A 398 2.35 -6.47 -14.16
N ASP A 399 3.46 -7.08 -13.67
CA ASP A 399 4.45 -6.40 -12.82
C ASP A 399 3.79 -5.75 -11.56
N ASP A 400 2.71 -6.37 -11.08
CA ASP A 400 1.95 -5.95 -9.89
C ASP A 400 2.00 -7.04 -8.81
N HIS A 401 2.69 -6.72 -7.73
CA HIS A 401 2.88 -7.61 -6.59
C HIS A 401 1.57 -8.09 -5.97
N ARG A 402 0.49 -7.27 -6.02
CA ARG A 402 -0.81 -7.65 -5.45
C ARG A 402 -1.50 -8.71 -6.29
N MET A 403 -1.32 -8.70 -7.61
CA MET A 403 -1.79 -9.79 -8.49
C MET A 403 -1.08 -11.11 -8.14
N ALA A 404 0.24 -11.08 -7.94
CA ALA A 404 1.00 -12.26 -7.56
C ALA A 404 0.55 -12.84 -6.22
N MET A 405 0.52 -12.01 -5.18
CA MET A 405 0.18 -12.43 -3.81
C MET A 405 -1.30 -12.81 -3.67
N GLY A 406 -2.21 -12.02 -4.24
CA GLY A 406 -3.63 -12.28 -4.18
C GLY A 406 -4.02 -13.59 -4.88
N PHE A 407 -3.61 -13.78 -6.14
CA PHE A 407 -3.98 -14.98 -6.89
C PHE A 407 -3.25 -16.26 -6.43
N ALA A 408 -2.18 -16.15 -5.65
CA ALA A 408 -1.62 -17.31 -4.95
C ALA A 408 -2.66 -17.95 -4.02
N LEU A 409 -3.55 -17.17 -3.40
CA LEU A 409 -4.63 -17.69 -2.56
C LEU A 409 -5.58 -18.63 -3.34
N THR A 410 -5.91 -18.27 -4.58
CA THR A 410 -6.75 -19.12 -5.45
C THR A 410 -6.13 -20.51 -5.65
N GLY A 411 -4.79 -20.58 -5.76
CA GLY A 411 -4.05 -21.82 -5.95
C GLY A 411 -4.09 -22.75 -4.73
N LEU A 412 -4.24 -22.22 -3.51
CA LEU A 412 -4.35 -23.05 -2.30
C LEU A 412 -5.57 -24.00 -2.36
N ARG A 413 -6.59 -23.65 -3.15
CA ARG A 413 -7.80 -24.49 -3.38
C ARG A 413 -7.95 -25.02 -4.80
N THR A 414 -7.11 -24.58 -5.75
CA THR A 414 -7.23 -24.94 -7.16
C THR A 414 -5.91 -25.50 -7.65
N GLU A 415 -5.91 -26.74 -8.08
CA GLU A 415 -4.74 -27.40 -8.65
C GLU A 415 -4.30 -26.72 -9.95
N GLY A 416 -2.98 -26.58 -10.13
CA GLY A 416 -2.39 -26.10 -11.37
C GLY A 416 -2.41 -24.57 -11.57
N ILE A 417 -2.59 -23.80 -10.52
CA ILE A 417 -2.36 -22.35 -10.54
C ILE A 417 -0.85 -22.08 -10.46
N VAL A 418 -0.38 -21.28 -11.39
CA VAL A 418 1.03 -20.88 -11.51
C VAL A 418 1.07 -19.34 -11.55
N ILE A 419 1.92 -18.74 -10.73
CA ILE A 419 2.17 -17.28 -10.76
C ILE A 419 3.35 -17.02 -11.69
N ASP A 420 3.12 -16.20 -12.70
CA ASP A 420 4.17 -15.71 -13.58
C ASP A 420 4.86 -14.51 -12.92
N ASP A 421 6.19 -14.49 -12.95
CA ASP A 421 7.03 -13.48 -12.30
C ASP A 421 6.68 -13.20 -10.81
N PRO A 422 6.86 -14.17 -9.89
CA PRO A 422 6.72 -13.95 -8.45
C PRO A 422 7.69 -12.91 -7.89
N GLY A 423 8.76 -12.60 -8.62
CA GLY A 423 9.77 -11.60 -8.27
C GLY A 423 9.22 -10.17 -8.20
N CYS A 424 8.06 -9.88 -8.77
CA CYS A 424 7.41 -8.56 -8.64
C CYS A 424 7.05 -8.24 -7.16
N CYS A 425 6.97 -9.25 -6.28
CA CYS A 425 6.71 -9.07 -4.85
C CYS A 425 7.82 -8.29 -4.10
N ARG A 426 9.06 -8.22 -4.66
CA ARG A 426 10.17 -7.42 -4.09
C ARG A 426 9.79 -5.96 -3.83
N LYS A 427 8.75 -5.46 -4.48
CA LYS A 427 8.24 -4.10 -4.31
C LYS A 427 7.71 -3.82 -2.90
N THR A 428 7.15 -4.83 -2.22
CA THR A 428 6.51 -4.65 -0.90
C THR A 428 6.77 -5.78 0.09
N PHE A 429 6.87 -7.02 -0.37
CA PHE A 429 7.03 -8.20 0.48
C PHE A 429 7.97 -9.20 -0.24
N GLU A 430 9.26 -8.91 -0.22
CA GLU A 430 10.26 -9.57 -1.04
C GLU A 430 10.25 -11.10 -0.91
N ASN A 431 10.12 -11.61 0.32
CA ASN A 431 10.11 -13.04 0.63
C ASN A 431 8.69 -13.62 0.84
N TYR A 432 7.66 -13.02 0.21
CA TYR A 432 6.26 -13.46 0.41
C TYR A 432 6.07 -14.96 0.15
N PHE A 433 6.60 -15.48 -0.94
CA PHE A 433 6.42 -16.89 -1.30
C PHE A 433 7.17 -17.85 -0.36
N GLU A 434 8.28 -17.42 0.21
CA GLU A 434 8.99 -18.19 1.25
C GLU A 434 8.17 -18.25 2.55
N VAL A 435 7.55 -17.14 2.95
CA VAL A 435 6.65 -17.10 4.11
C VAL A 435 5.39 -17.91 3.83
N LEU A 436 4.83 -17.83 2.63
CA LEU A 436 3.69 -18.65 2.22
C LEU A 436 4.01 -20.15 2.29
N ASP A 437 5.19 -20.57 1.79
CA ASP A 437 5.63 -21.98 1.85
C ASP A 437 5.80 -22.45 3.28
N GLN A 438 6.34 -21.62 4.19
CA GLN A 438 6.43 -21.93 5.61
C GLN A 438 5.05 -22.11 6.26
N VAL A 439 4.12 -21.19 5.97
CA VAL A 439 2.73 -21.27 6.41
C VAL A 439 2.07 -22.56 5.89
N ILE A 440 2.23 -22.89 4.62
CA ILE A 440 1.71 -24.10 4.01
C ILE A 440 2.24 -25.35 4.74
N ALA A 441 3.55 -25.42 4.99
CA ALA A 441 4.17 -26.55 5.70
C ALA A 441 3.68 -26.69 7.14
N GLU A 442 3.31 -25.59 7.80
CA GLU A 442 2.76 -25.63 9.16
C GLU A 442 1.32 -26.18 9.18
N ILE A 443 0.48 -25.80 8.21
CA ILE A 443 -0.95 -26.11 8.19
C ILE A 443 -1.32 -27.34 7.35
N SER A 444 -0.42 -27.92 6.56
CA SER A 444 -0.68 -29.10 5.74
C SER A 444 0.13 -30.31 6.20
N GLU A 445 -0.34 -31.52 5.80
CA GLU A 445 0.36 -32.80 6.05
C GLU A 445 1.36 -33.17 4.94
N VAL A 446 1.53 -32.25 3.98
CA VAL A 446 2.40 -32.45 2.79
C VAL A 446 3.84 -32.08 3.09
#